data_80896ed75b8bb9f4aeeb77a392d82c87
#
_entry.id   80896ed75b8bb9f4aeeb77a392d82c87
#
_cell.length_a   1.000
_cell.length_b   1.000
_cell.length_c   1.000
_cell.angle_alpha   90.00
_cell.angle_beta   90.00
_cell.angle_gamma   90.00
#
_symmetry.space_group_name_H-M   'P 1'
#
loop_
_entity.id
_entity.type
_entity.pdbx_description
1 polymer ?
#
loop_
_entity_poly.entity_id
_entity_poly.type
_entity_poly.pdbx_seq_one_letter_code
_entity_poly.pdbx_strand_id
1 'polypeptide(L)'
;YINEMGNKCYFSDENANSRMQLYTLDKLGDDWSEPLALKGISDGISEANYPFMMTDGTTFYFAAKGEESIGGYDIFVTRADTENGQFLKPENIGMPFNSEANDYMYVIDELSNIGYFVTDRRQPAGKVCVYMFIPPTSRHIYNSDAYTDEQLRGFADISRIANTWGKGTERKLALERLKAIGKSSTAKQSKSTLNFIINDRVTYTDISQFQA
;
A
#
# COMPACT_ATOMS: atom_id res chain seq x y z
N TYR A 1 -6.27 5.30 -8.16
CA TYR A 1 -6.28 3.91 -8.66
C TYR A 1 -7.47 3.67 -9.57
N ILE A 2 -7.24 3.13 -10.73
CA ILE A 2 -8.29 2.66 -11.64
C ILE A 2 -8.21 1.13 -11.67
N ASN A 3 -9.35 0.46 -11.53
CA ASN A 3 -9.40 -1.00 -11.55
C ASN A 3 -9.02 -1.57 -12.93
N GLU A 4 -8.67 -2.85 -13.00
CA GLU A 4 -8.20 -3.50 -14.23
C GLU A 4 -9.23 -3.46 -15.38
N MET A 5 -10.51 -3.44 -15.06
CA MET A 5 -11.59 -3.31 -16.04
C MET A 5 -11.74 -1.89 -16.61
N GLY A 6 -11.05 -0.91 -16.02
CA GLY A 6 -11.08 0.49 -16.42
C GLY A 6 -12.44 1.18 -16.20
N ASN A 7 -13.30 0.60 -15.39
CA ASN A 7 -14.68 1.06 -15.19
C ASN A 7 -14.95 1.67 -13.80
N LYS A 8 -13.98 1.60 -12.89
CA LYS A 8 -14.09 2.20 -11.55
C LYS A 8 -12.76 2.85 -11.14
N CYS A 9 -12.84 4.08 -10.66
CA CYS A 9 -11.71 4.83 -10.12
C CYS A 9 -11.91 5.07 -8.64
N TYR A 10 -10.84 4.90 -7.87
CA TYR A 10 -10.74 5.28 -6.45
C TYR A 10 -9.65 6.32 -6.29
N PHE A 11 -9.91 7.38 -5.58
CA PHE A 11 -8.96 8.47 -5.36
C PHE A 11 -9.22 9.16 -4.03
N SER A 12 -8.30 10.00 -3.63
CA SER A 12 -8.42 10.86 -2.46
C SER A 12 -8.49 12.31 -2.87
N ASP A 13 -9.33 13.08 -2.20
CA ASP A 13 -9.45 14.51 -2.37
C ASP A 13 -9.82 15.17 -1.03
N GLU A 14 -9.66 16.46 -0.93
CA GLU A 14 -10.07 17.22 0.25
C GLU A 14 -11.59 17.28 0.35
N ASN A 15 -12.09 16.99 1.53
CA ASN A 15 -13.50 17.22 1.85
C ASN A 15 -13.74 18.67 2.28
N ALA A 16 -14.99 19.02 2.60
CA ALA A 16 -15.38 20.36 3.04
C ALA A 16 -14.62 20.87 4.30
N ASN A 17 -13.96 20.00 5.04
CA ASN A 17 -13.15 20.35 6.22
C ASN A 17 -11.65 20.37 5.92
N SER A 18 -11.24 20.39 4.65
CA SER A 18 -9.84 20.31 4.18
C SER A 18 -9.08 19.08 4.72
N ARG A 19 -9.78 17.94 4.81
CA ARG A 19 -9.20 16.66 5.19
C ARG A 19 -9.26 15.70 4.02
N MET A 20 -8.21 14.95 3.80
CA MET A 20 -8.17 13.92 2.75
C MET A 20 -9.19 12.83 3.04
N GLN A 21 -10.06 12.57 2.08
CA GLN A 21 -11.12 11.57 2.11
C GLN A 21 -11.12 10.76 0.82
N LEU A 22 -11.60 9.51 0.88
CA LEU A 22 -11.66 8.62 -0.27
C LEU A 22 -12.99 8.75 -1.01
N TYR A 23 -12.86 8.74 -2.33
CA TYR A 23 -13.97 8.85 -3.28
C TYR A 23 -13.89 7.76 -4.33
N THR A 24 -15.00 7.50 -4.99
CA THR A 24 -15.07 6.63 -6.16
C THR A 24 -15.80 7.32 -7.31
N LEU A 25 -15.42 6.95 -8.53
CA LEU A 25 -16.09 7.29 -9.78
C LEU A 25 -16.40 6.00 -10.52
N ASP A 26 -17.56 5.95 -11.15
CA ASP A 26 -17.95 4.89 -12.08
C ASP A 26 -17.87 5.38 -13.52
N LYS A 27 -17.39 4.53 -14.42
CA LYS A 27 -17.32 4.83 -15.85
C LYS A 27 -18.72 4.75 -16.46
N LEU A 28 -19.18 5.83 -17.10
CA LEU A 28 -20.47 5.96 -17.75
C LEU A 28 -20.26 6.22 -19.26
N GLY A 29 -20.07 5.15 -20.02
CA GLY A 29 -19.68 5.27 -21.43
C GLY A 29 -18.25 5.83 -21.55
N ASP A 30 -18.11 7.00 -22.18
CA ASP A 30 -16.80 7.69 -22.30
C ASP A 30 -16.49 8.62 -21.12
N ASP A 31 -17.48 8.97 -20.31
CA ASP A 31 -17.36 9.89 -19.18
C ASP A 31 -17.27 9.15 -17.84
N TRP A 32 -16.88 9.88 -16.79
CA TRP A 32 -16.92 9.45 -15.40
C TRP A 32 -18.11 10.06 -14.66
N SER A 33 -18.67 9.33 -13.70
CA SER A 33 -19.71 9.85 -12.81
C SER A 33 -19.20 10.99 -11.93
N GLU A 34 -20.13 11.68 -11.25
CA GLU A 34 -19.75 12.57 -10.15
C GLU A 34 -19.08 11.76 -9.02
N PRO A 35 -18.11 12.37 -8.28
CA PRO A 35 -17.45 11.75 -7.16
C PRO A 35 -18.41 11.36 -6.04
N LEU A 36 -18.32 10.13 -5.57
CA LEU A 36 -19.06 9.63 -4.43
C LEU A 36 -18.10 9.29 -3.29
N ALA A 37 -18.30 9.88 -2.11
CA ALA A 37 -17.52 9.54 -0.92
C ALA A 37 -17.75 8.08 -0.52
N LEU A 38 -16.66 7.36 -0.21
CA LEU A 38 -16.74 5.98 0.24
C LEU A 38 -17.40 5.91 1.64
N LYS A 39 -18.39 5.02 1.78
CA LYS A 39 -19.12 4.81 3.03
C LYS A 39 -18.48 3.66 3.83
N GLY A 40 -18.56 3.75 5.17
CA GLY A 40 -18.06 2.71 6.09
C GLY A 40 -16.58 2.85 6.46
N ILE A 41 -15.83 3.78 5.82
CA ILE A 41 -14.39 3.96 6.05
C ILE A 41 -14.10 5.01 7.14
N SER A 42 -15.00 5.95 7.39
CA SER A 42 -14.74 7.15 8.20
C SER A 42 -14.79 6.95 9.71
N ASP A 43 -15.21 5.80 10.19
CA ASP A 43 -15.30 5.55 11.65
C ASP A 43 -13.91 5.43 12.28
N GLY A 44 -13.59 6.35 13.19
CA GLY A 44 -12.26 6.43 13.83
C GLY A 44 -11.12 6.92 12.92
N ILE A 45 -11.41 7.33 11.67
CA ILE A 45 -10.42 7.81 10.69
C ILE A 45 -10.59 9.30 10.47
N SER A 46 -9.49 10.05 10.64
CA SER A 46 -9.45 11.50 10.43
C SER A 46 -9.05 11.91 9.02
N GLU A 47 -8.17 11.16 8.39
CA GLU A 47 -7.71 11.36 7.01
C GLU A 47 -7.48 10.00 6.33
N ALA A 48 -7.80 9.90 5.04
CA ALA A 48 -7.57 8.68 4.25
C ALA A 48 -7.04 9.01 2.85
N ASN A 49 -6.03 8.24 2.37
CA ASN A 49 -5.33 8.48 1.12
C ASN A 49 -4.82 7.17 0.50
N TYR A 50 -4.26 7.24 -0.71
CA TYR A 50 -3.57 6.15 -1.42
C TYR A 50 -4.39 4.86 -1.54
N PRO A 51 -5.60 4.91 -2.12
CA PRO A 51 -6.47 3.74 -2.26
C PRO A 51 -5.92 2.71 -3.24
N PHE A 52 -6.09 1.43 -2.90
CA PHE A 52 -5.80 0.30 -3.76
C PHE A 52 -6.84 -0.81 -3.58
N MET A 53 -7.49 -1.23 -4.66
CA MET A 53 -8.44 -2.34 -4.69
C MET A 53 -7.75 -3.57 -5.26
N MET A 54 -7.86 -4.71 -4.58
CA MET A 54 -7.41 -6.00 -5.13
C MET A 54 -8.25 -6.41 -6.34
N THR A 55 -7.74 -7.35 -7.14
CA THR A 55 -8.44 -7.87 -8.32
C THR A 55 -9.71 -8.66 -7.97
N ASP A 56 -9.85 -9.10 -6.70
CA ASP A 56 -11.08 -9.71 -6.18
C ASP A 56 -12.27 -8.74 -6.13
N GLY A 57 -12.03 -7.43 -6.33
CA GLY A 57 -13.04 -6.37 -6.32
C GLY A 57 -13.66 -6.11 -4.95
N THR A 58 -13.15 -6.73 -3.89
CA THR A 58 -13.71 -6.62 -2.53
C THR A 58 -12.68 -6.19 -1.50
N THR A 59 -11.44 -6.67 -1.58
CA THR A 59 -10.38 -6.32 -0.64
C THR A 59 -9.75 -4.98 -1.01
N PHE A 60 -9.80 -4.03 -0.09
CA PHE A 60 -9.42 -2.65 -0.33
C PHE A 60 -8.40 -2.18 0.71
N TYR A 61 -7.24 -1.71 0.24
CA TYR A 61 -6.17 -1.14 1.05
C TYR A 61 -6.12 0.37 0.84
N PHE A 62 -5.78 1.10 1.90
CA PHE A 62 -5.56 2.53 1.86
C PHE A 62 -4.69 2.97 3.04
N ALA A 63 -4.08 4.14 2.96
CA ALA A 63 -3.41 4.74 4.10
C ALA A 63 -4.36 5.69 4.83
N ALA A 64 -4.32 5.66 6.16
CA ALA A 64 -5.15 6.53 6.97
C ALA A 64 -4.46 6.99 8.26
N LYS A 65 -4.93 8.12 8.78
CA LYS A 65 -4.68 8.56 10.16
C LYS A 65 -5.96 8.35 10.96
N GLY A 66 -5.85 7.74 12.11
CA GLY A 66 -7.01 7.46 12.93
C GLY A 66 -6.63 6.97 14.33
N GLU A 67 -7.66 6.60 15.11
CA GLU A 67 -7.49 6.14 16.48
C GLU A 67 -6.68 4.84 16.60
N GLU A 68 -6.73 4.00 15.57
CA GLU A 68 -5.98 2.73 15.50
C GLU A 68 -4.62 2.87 14.79
N SER A 69 -4.18 4.09 14.42
CA SER A 69 -2.86 4.30 13.84
C SER A 69 -1.75 4.17 14.88
N ILE A 70 -0.64 3.52 14.49
CA ILE A 70 0.57 3.38 15.30
C ILE A 70 1.39 4.67 15.24
N GLY A 71 1.42 5.29 14.06
CA GLY A 71 2.20 6.48 13.78
C GLY A 71 1.40 7.60 13.12
N GLY A 72 1.87 8.07 11.98
CA GLY A 72 1.18 9.05 11.15
C GLY A 72 0.13 8.40 10.26
N TYR A 73 0.39 8.31 8.94
CA TYR A 73 -0.39 7.45 8.06
C TYR A 73 0.01 5.99 8.29
N ASP A 74 -0.97 5.14 8.49
CA ASP A 74 -0.84 3.69 8.55
C ASP A 74 -1.65 3.04 7.43
N ILE A 75 -1.25 1.85 6.99
CA ILE A 75 -2.01 1.06 6.03
C ILE A 75 -3.15 0.34 6.74
N PHE A 76 -4.35 0.50 6.21
CA PHE A 76 -5.56 -0.18 6.63
C PHE A 76 -6.07 -1.08 5.51
N VAL A 77 -6.79 -2.11 5.88
CA VAL A 77 -7.51 -2.99 4.98
C VAL A 77 -8.97 -3.06 5.37
N THR A 78 -9.85 -3.09 4.37
CA THR A 78 -11.28 -3.33 4.56
C THR A 78 -11.82 -4.19 3.42
N ARG A 79 -13.08 -4.54 3.48
CA ARG A 79 -13.79 -5.25 2.41
C ARG A 79 -15.06 -4.52 2.01
N ALA A 80 -15.31 -4.50 0.71
CA ALA A 80 -16.57 -4.01 0.17
C ALA A 80 -17.69 -4.99 0.55
N ASP A 81 -18.74 -4.47 1.19
CA ASP A 81 -20.02 -5.15 1.36
C ASP A 81 -20.85 -4.89 0.11
N THR A 82 -20.89 -5.88 -0.77
CA THR A 82 -21.59 -5.78 -2.06
C THR A 82 -23.11 -5.72 -1.93
N GLU A 83 -23.67 -6.15 -0.79
CA GLU A 83 -25.10 -6.11 -0.54
C GLU A 83 -25.56 -4.70 -0.15
N ASN A 84 -24.77 -3.99 0.65
CA ASN A 84 -25.10 -2.67 1.17
C ASN A 84 -24.40 -1.51 0.44
N GLY A 85 -23.47 -1.81 -0.47
CA GLY A 85 -22.73 -0.82 -1.25
C GLY A 85 -21.83 0.08 -0.40
N GLN A 86 -21.30 -0.44 0.70
CA GLN A 86 -20.38 0.23 1.62
C GLN A 86 -19.20 -0.67 1.99
N PHE A 87 -18.21 -0.11 2.66
CA PHE A 87 -17.09 -0.88 3.18
C PHE A 87 -17.36 -1.30 4.65
N LEU A 88 -16.81 -2.43 5.04
CA LEU A 88 -16.79 -2.87 6.43
C LEU A 88 -15.83 -1.97 7.25
N LYS A 89 -15.87 -2.08 8.58
CA LYS A 89 -14.94 -1.36 9.45
C LYS A 89 -13.49 -1.69 9.04
N PRO A 90 -12.65 -0.68 8.76
CA PRO A 90 -11.24 -0.91 8.43
C PRO A 90 -10.45 -1.50 9.60
N GLU A 91 -9.46 -2.31 9.29
CA GLU A 91 -8.50 -2.86 10.24
C GLU A 91 -7.09 -2.39 9.89
N ASN A 92 -6.33 -1.94 10.89
CA ASN A 92 -4.89 -1.68 10.74
C ASN A 92 -4.16 -2.97 10.40
N ILE A 93 -3.36 -3.00 9.32
CA ILE A 93 -2.67 -4.24 8.90
C ILE A 93 -1.51 -4.62 9.80
N GLY A 94 -1.03 -3.68 10.63
CA GLY A 94 0.02 -3.91 11.61
C GLY A 94 1.42 -4.05 11.02
N MET A 95 2.33 -4.49 11.88
CA MET A 95 3.73 -4.71 11.53
C MET A 95 3.91 -5.90 10.57
N PRO A 96 4.93 -5.88 9.71
CA PRO A 96 5.98 -4.87 9.60
C PRO A 96 5.62 -3.69 8.67
N PHE A 97 4.40 -3.66 8.13
CA PHE A 97 3.97 -2.64 7.16
C PHE A 97 3.76 -1.29 7.82
N ASN A 98 3.15 -1.28 9.01
CA ASN A 98 2.90 -0.08 9.79
C ASN A 98 3.98 0.14 10.87
N SER A 99 4.30 1.40 11.14
CA SER A 99 5.37 1.85 12.05
C SER A 99 4.99 3.16 12.75
N GLU A 100 5.88 3.68 13.59
CA GLU A 100 5.72 5.02 14.19
C GLU A 100 5.89 6.18 13.17
N ALA A 101 6.33 5.89 11.94
CA ALA A 101 6.47 6.85 10.84
C ALA A 101 5.16 6.97 10.02
N ASN A 102 5.25 7.49 8.79
CA ASN A 102 4.14 7.42 7.86
C ASN A 102 4.34 6.24 6.90
N ASP A 103 3.32 5.46 6.77
CA ASP A 103 3.23 4.33 5.84
C ASP A 103 2.12 4.63 4.83
N TYR A 104 2.52 4.95 3.58
CA TYR A 104 1.65 5.66 2.65
C TYR A 104 0.89 4.80 1.68
N MET A 105 1.51 3.73 1.17
CA MET A 105 0.93 2.97 0.08
C MET A 105 1.24 1.49 0.24
N TYR A 106 0.25 0.66 -0.07
CA TYR A 106 0.37 -0.79 -0.09
C TYR A 106 -0.33 -1.33 -1.32
N VAL A 107 0.40 -1.99 -2.20
CA VAL A 107 -0.13 -2.55 -3.44
C VAL A 107 0.39 -3.96 -3.65
N ILE A 108 -0.41 -4.81 -4.25
CA ILE A 108 -0.04 -6.19 -4.61
C ILE A 108 -0.28 -6.39 -6.11
N ASP A 109 0.78 -6.74 -6.83
CA ASP A 109 0.67 -7.32 -8.16
C ASP A 109 0.37 -8.81 -8.00
N GLU A 110 -0.89 -9.19 -8.12
CA GLU A 110 -1.34 -10.57 -7.94
C GLU A 110 -0.82 -11.50 -9.03
N LEU A 111 -0.61 -10.99 -10.25
CA LEU A 111 -0.07 -11.77 -11.36
C LEU A 111 1.37 -12.21 -11.09
N SER A 112 2.21 -11.30 -10.61
CA SER A 112 3.60 -11.59 -10.23
C SER A 112 3.71 -12.12 -8.80
N ASN A 113 2.64 -11.99 -8.00
CA ASN A 113 2.61 -12.23 -6.55
C ASN A 113 3.73 -11.48 -5.83
N ILE A 114 3.80 -10.17 -6.07
CA ILE A 114 4.71 -9.23 -5.43
C ILE A 114 3.92 -8.09 -4.84
N GLY A 115 4.29 -7.70 -3.63
CA GLY A 115 3.77 -6.50 -2.99
C GLY A 115 4.82 -5.40 -2.92
N TYR A 116 4.33 -4.18 -2.84
CA TYR A 116 5.12 -2.98 -2.59
C TYR A 116 4.45 -2.16 -1.50
N PHE A 117 5.23 -1.61 -0.61
CA PHE A 117 4.75 -0.59 0.32
C PHE A 117 5.73 0.56 0.44
N VAL A 118 5.22 1.74 0.72
CA VAL A 118 5.96 3.01 0.75
C VAL A 118 5.91 3.59 2.15
N THR A 119 7.06 4.01 2.66
CA THR A 119 7.19 4.56 4.01
C THR A 119 8.27 5.62 4.08
N ASP A 120 8.14 6.58 4.98
CA ASP A 120 9.20 7.54 5.30
C ASP A 120 10.03 7.16 6.53
N ARG A 121 9.81 5.94 7.10
CA ARG A 121 10.59 5.47 8.25
C ARG A 121 12.09 5.54 7.96
N ARG A 122 12.82 6.18 8.87
CA ARG A 122 14.28 6.37 8.78
C ARG A 122 14.74 7.11 7.52
N GLN A 123 13.84 7.85 6.86
CA GLN A 123 14.21 8.68 5.72
C GLN A 123 14.35 10.16 6.12
N PRO A 124 15.20 10.90 5.44
CA PRO A 124 15.20 12.37 5.55
C PRO A 124 13.85 12.96 5.17
N ALA A 125 13.52 14.13 5.72
CA ALA A 125 12.28 14.83 5.40
C ALA A 125 12.08 14.98 3.87
N GLY A 126 10.88 14.65 3.40
CA GLY A 126 10.50 14.69 1.99
C GLY A 126 11.02 13.52 1.14
N LYS A 127 11.59 12.49 1.77
CA LYS A 127 11.99 11.25 1.09
C LYS A 127 11.20 10.06 1.64
N VAL A 128 11.00 9.07 0.77
CA VAL A 128 10.37 7.80 1.12
C VAL A 128 11.23 6.63 0.65
N CYS A 129 11.04 5.49 1.27
CA CYS A 129 11.59 4.21 0.83
C CYS A 129 10.45 3.33 0.31
N VAL A 130 10.69 2.63 -0.79
CA VAL A 130 9.79 1.61 -1.33
C VAL A 130 10.36 0.25 -1.01
N TYR A 131 9.63 -0.53 -0.24
CA TYR A 131 9.96 -1.92 0.03
C TYR A 131 9.18 -2.83 -0.91
N MET A 132 9.85 -3.84 -1.43
CA MET A 132 9.25 -4.94 -2.18
C MET A 132 9.19 -6.17 -1.28
N PHE A 133 8.05 -6.87 -1.29
CA PHE A 133 7.85 -8.08 -0.50
C PHE A 133 7.09 -9.15 -1.26
N ILE A 134 7.18 -10.37 -0.79
CA ILE A 134 6.31 -11.46 -1.27
C ILE A 134 5.11 -11.52 -0.33
N PRO A 135 3.88 -11.33 -0.85
CA PRO A 135 2.67 -11.40 -0.04
C PRO A 135 2.59 -12.74 0.69
N PRO A 136 2.43 -12.73 2.02
CA PRO A 136 2.25 -13.97 2.77
C PRO A 136 0.88 -14.58 2.47
N THR A 137 0.77 -15.90 2.55
CA THR A 137 -0.50 -16.62 2.38
C THR A 137 -1.50 -16.38 3.51
N SER A 138 -1.00 -15.94 4.67
CA SER A 138 -1.80 -15.57 5.83
C SER A 138 -1.18 -14.37 6.53
N ARG A 139 -2.03 -13.49 7.08
CA ARG A 139 -1.58 -12.34 7.88
C ARG A 139 -0.88 -12.83 9.15
N HIS A 140 0.32 -12.34 9.40
CA HIS A 140 1.03 -12.56 10.65
C HIS A 140 0.69 -11.43 11.64
N ILE A 141 0.14 -11.79 12.79
CA ILE A 141 -0.20 -10.84 13.84
C ILE A 141 0.91 -10.91 14.91
N TYR A 142 1.57 -9.78 15.12
CA TYR A 142 2.55 -9.61 16.20
C TYR A 142 1.81 -9.10 17.45
N ASN A 143 1.64 -9.91 18.46
CA ASN A 143 1.00 -9.51 19.69
C ASN A 143 2.01 -9.30 20.83
N SER A 144 1.67 -8.42 21.77
CA SER A 144 2.49 -8.08 22.93
C SER A 144 2.76 -9.25 23.87
N ASP A 145 1.95 -10.32 23.82
CA ASP A 145 2.11 -11.47 24.71
C ASP A 145 3.26 -12.38 24.28
N ALA A 146 3.62 -12.34 23.00
CA ALA A 146 4.65 -13.20 22.40
C ALA A 146 6.01 -12.49 22.21
N TYR A 147 6.04 -11.16 22.25
CA TYR A 147 7.21 -10.35 21.90
C TYR A 147 7.43 -9.23 22.91
N THR A 148 8.70 -8.87 23.16
CA THR A 148 9.03 -7.68 23.93
C THR A 148 8.82 -6.41 23.11
N ASP A 149 8.65 -5.25 23.79
CA ASP A 149 8.52 -3.95 23.12
C ASP A 149 9.68 -3.65 22.18
N GLU A 150 10.90 -4.02 22.56
CA GLU A 150 12.09 -3.85 21.71
C GLU A 150 12.02 -4.72 20.45
N GLN A 151 11.51 -5.95 20.56
CA GLN A 151 11.29 -6.81 19.39
C GLN A 151 10.19 -6.25 18.49
N LEU A 152 9.07 -5.79 19.06
CA LEU A 152 7.98 -5.18 18.32
C LEU A 152 8.45 -3.93 17.57
N ARG A 153 9.19 -3.04 18.23
CA ARG A 153 9.81 -1.88 17.57
C ARG A 153 10.77 -2.31 16.46
N GLY A 154 11.58 -3.34 16.69
CA GLY A 154 12.48 -3.88 15.66
C GLY A 154 11.76 -4.43 14.43
N PHE A 155 10.56 -5.00 14.58
CA PHE A 155 9.72 -5.44 13.48
C PHE A 155 9.09 -4.23 12.75
N ALA A 156 8.53 -3.28 13.49
CA ALA A 156 7.96 -2.06 12.93
C ALA A 156 9.00 -1.24 12.15
N ASP A 157 10.19 -1.08 12.70
CA ASP A 157 11.29 -0.34 12.07
C ASP A 157 11.94 -1.07 10.88
N ILE A 158 11.68 -2.36 10.72
CA ILE A 158 12.43 -3.21 9.80
C ILE A 158 13.94 -3.00 9.98
N SER A 159 14.38 -2.89 11.23
CA SER A 159 15.80 -2.65 11.58
C SER A 159 16.71 -3.71 10.98
N ARG A 160 16.18 -4.92 10.77
CA ARG A 160 16.79 -6.00 9.99
C ARG A 160 15.71 -6.66 9.16
N ILE A 161 15.80 -6.58 7.85
CA ILE A 161 14.88 -7.28 6.93
C ILE A 161 14.76 -8.77 7.26
N ALA A 162 15.83 -9.40 7.73
CA ALA A 162 15.83 -10.80 8.14
C ALA A 162 14.80 -11.14 9.24
N ASN A 163 14.41 -10.17 10.06
CA ASN A 163 13.41 -10.38 11.11
C ASN A 163 11.98 -10.56 10.55
N THR A 164 11.75 -10.10 9.34
CA THR A 164 10.44 -10.24 8.64
C THR A 164 10.35 -11.55 7.86
N TRP A 165 11.42 -12.34 7.79
CA TRP A 165 11.42 -13.58 7.02
C TRP A 165 10.79 -14.72 7.81
N GLY A 166 9.80 -15.38 7.19
CA GLY A 166 9.26 -16.64 7.70
C GLY A 166 10.33 -17.74 7.82
N LYS A 167 10.05 -18.74 8.62
CA LYS A 167 10.93 -19.92 8.77
C LYS A 167 10.64 -20.93 7.67
N GLY A 168 11.68 -21.54 7.07
CA GLY A 168 11.58 -22.71 6.19
C GLY A 168 11.51 -22.40 4.69
N THR A 169 10.66 -23.15 3.98
CA THR A 169 10.62 -23.15 2.50
C THR A 169 10.12 -21.86 1.88
N GLU A 170 9.27 -21.10 2.57
CA GLU A 170 8.67 -19.85 2.07
C GLU A 170 9.72 -18.82 1.66
N ARG A 171 10.73 -18.62 2.52
CA ARG A 171 11.84 -17.72 2.21
C ARG A 171 12.60 -18.13 0.95
N LYS A 172 12.85 -19.43 0.79
CA LYS A 172 13.58 -19.96 -0.39
C LYS A 172 12.77 -19.69 -1.66
N LEU A 173 11.49 -20.01 -1.64
CA LEU A 173 10.58 -19.76 -2.75
C LEU A 173 10.46 -18.26 -3.09
N ALA A 174 10.38 -17.39 -2.07
CA ALA A 174 10.36 -15.94 -2.25
C ALA A 174 11.65 -15.45 -2.93
N LEU A 175 12.82 -15.89 -2.48
CA LEU A 175 14.10 -15.49 -3.08
C LEU A 175 14.26 -16.02 -4.51
N GLU A 176 13.80 -17.23 -4.81
CA GLU A 176 13.80 -17.77 -6.17
C GLU A 176 12.90 -16.96 -7.10
N ARG A 177 11.72 -16.55 -6.62
CA ARG A 177 10.79 -15.71 -7.36
C ARG A 177 11.38 -14.31 -7.64
N LEU A 178 11.94 -13.64 -6.64
CA LEU A 178 12.61 -12.36 -6.82
C LEU A 178 13.76 -12.44 -7.83
N LYS A 179 14.56 -13.51 -7.80
CA LYS A 179 15.62 -13.74 -8.79
C LYS A 179 15.08 -13.97 -10.20
N ALA A 180 13.95 -14.66 -10.35
CA ALA A 180 13.32 -14.89 -11.65
C ALA A 180 12.83 -13.57 -12.28
N ILE A 181 12.22 -12.70 -11.47
CA ILE A 181 11.74 -11.38 -11.90
C ILE A 181 12.91 -10.47 -12.31
N GLY A 182 13.98 -10.42 -11.50
CA GLY A 182 15.17 -9.64 -11.84
C GLY A 182 15.81 -10.09 -13.16
N LYS A 183 15.72 -11.36 -13.52
CA LYS A 183 16.19 -11.88 -14.83
C LYS A 183 15.25 -11.52 -15.98
N SER A 184 13.94 -11.48 -15.74
CA SER A 184 12.97 -11.12 -16.79
C SER A 184 12.99 -9.62 -17.11
N SER A 185 13.26 -8.77 -16.12
CA SER A 185 13.39 -7.31 -16.33
C SER A 185 14.65 -6.92 -17.10
N THR A 186 15.74 -7.67 -16.95
CA THR A 186 16.98 -7.45 -17.76
C THR A 186 16.83 -7.91 -19.21
N ALA A 187 15.92 -8.84 -19.52
CA ALA A 187 15.67 -9.32 -20.88
C ALA A 187 14.70 -8.41 -21.68
N LYS A 188 13.96 -7.54 -21.02
CA LYS A 188 13.04 -6.55 -21.62
C LYS A 188 13.49 -5.13 -21.30
N GLN A 189 14.69 -4.74 -21.73
CA GLN A 189 15.01 -3.33 -21.98
C GLN A 189 14.30 -2.85 -23.24
N SER A 190 12.98 -2.88 -23.28
CA SER A 190 12.25 -1.93 -24.08
C SER A 190 12.40 -0.58 -23.37
N LYS A 191 12.86 0.44 -24.10
CA LYS A 191 12.85 1.82 -23.61
C LYS A 191 11.42 2.19 -23.25
N SER A 192 11.00 1.87 -22.02
CA SER A 192 9.76 2.39 -21.50
C SER A 192 10.02 3.86 -21.20
N THR A 193 9.32 4.73 -21.88
CA THR A 193 9.26 6.16 -21.58
C THR A 193 8.36 6.42 -20.36
N LEU A 194 8.57 5.68 -19.28
CA LEU A 194 7.90 5.96 -18.02
C LEU A 194 8.59 7.16 -17.38
N ASN A 195 7.87 8.27 -17.32
CA ASN A 195 8.30 9.45 -16.60
C ASN A 195 7.73 9.39 -15.19
N PHE A 196 8.60 9.29 -14.19
CA PHE A 196 8.22 9.38 -12.79
C PHE A 196 8.25 10.86 -12.37
N ILE A 197 7.11 11.51 -12.39
CA ILE A 197 6.97 12.90 -11.97
C ILE A 197 6.84 12.93 -10.45
N ILE A 198 7.86 13.43 -9.78
CA ILE A 198 7.88 13.56 -8.31
C ILE A 198 7.23 14.87 -7.88
N ASN A 199 7.47 15.94 -8.64
CA ASN A 199 6.86 17.25 -8.50
C ASN A 199 7.09 18.05 -9.79
N ASP A 200 6.62 19.31 -9.84
CA ASP A 200 6.71 20.20 -11.01
C ASP A 200 8.15 20.44 -11.51
N ARG A 201 9.18 20.00 -10.78
CA ARG A 201 10.59 20.28 -11.07
C ARG A 201 11.45 19.01 -11.21
N VAL A 202 10.95 17.86 -10.78
CA VAL A 202 11.74 16.63 -10.75
C VAL A 202 11.01 15.51 -11.49
N THR A 203 11.57 15.09 -12.60
CA THR A 203 11.09 13.95 -13.40
C THR A 203 12.25 12.98 -13.55
N TYR A 204 12.03 11.72 -13.20
CA TYR A 204 12.96 10.63 -13.47
C TYR A 204 12.48 9.81 -14.66
N THR A 205 13.39 9.38 -15.49
CA THR A 205 13.11 8.53 -16.67
C THR A 205 13.50 7.07 -16.45
N ASP A 206 14.15 6.78 -15.32
CA ASP A 206 14.61 5.45 -14.96
C ASP A 206 14.53 5.24 -13.46
N ILE A 207 14.12 4.06 -13.02
CA ILE A 207 14.00 3.70 -11.60
C ILE A 207 15.35 3.70 -10.89
N SER A 208 16.45 3.50 -11.60
CA SER A 208 17.81 3.57 -11.06
C SER A 208 18.20 4.97 -10.56
N GLN A 209 17.52 6.00 -11.03
CA GLN A 209 17.74 7.39 -10.59
C GLN A 209 17.20 7.64 -9.18
N PHE A 210 16.37 6.74 -8.64
CA PHE A 210 15.91 6.79 -7.25
C PHE A 210 16.93 6.25 -6.23
N GLN A 211 18.00 5.63 -6.68
CA GLN A 211 19.01 4.98 -5.80
C GLN A 211 20.21 5.89 -5.48
N ALA A 212 20.17 7.15 -5.85
CA ALA A 212 21.24 8.11 -5.61
C ALA A 212 21.01 8.98 -4.38
#